data_6735c6ce96dc28da65f9c694e4acb84f
#
_entry.id   6735c6ce96dc28da65f9c694e4acb84f
#
_cell.length_a   1.000
_cell.length_b   1.000
_cell.length_c   1.000
_cell.angle_alpha   90.00
_cell.angle_beta   90.00
_cell.angle_gamma   90.00
#
_symmetry.space_group_name_H-M   'P 1'
#
loop_
_entity.id
_entity.type
_entity.pdbx_description
1 polymer ?
#
loop_
_entity_poly.entity_id
_entity_poly.type
_entity_poly.pdbx_seq_one_letter_code
_entity_poly.pdbx_strand_id
1 'polypeptide(L)'
;MNVASNDDCLALLEKAEAAFGAVHVIINNAGMHARGDLATIAPMDVAAMVDINMRAPLLLSCAAIPYLRRAGEGAIVNVGSLAGRAPLQGAATYSATKAGLRAFSYALADELRDSGISVGSVSPGPIDTGFIMDEIDAVEDIVFSQPMSTAQQVAEGILAVACGDEIEVVLPAASAKLTHISYLFPKLRRRLRPKLYEQGRKNKEKYRNRPTTK
;
A
#
# COMPACT_ATOMS: atom_id res chain seq x y z
N MET A 1 18.24 6.26 5.10
CA MET A 1 17.90 6.17 3.67
C MET A 1 16.65 6.99 3.38
N ASN A 2 16.68 7.77 2.32
CA ASN A 2 15.51 8.52 1.85
C ASN A 2 15.02 7.89 0.53
N VAL A 3 13.84 7.27 0.52
CA VAL A 3 13.28 6.63 -0.69
C VAL A 3 12.95 7.64 -1.81
N ALA A 4 12.87 8.94 -1.51
CA ALA A 4 12.73 9.98 -2.52
C ALA A 4 14.04 10.22 -3.31
N SER A 5 15.19 9.73 -2.84
CA SER A 5 16.48 9.80 -3.51
C SER A 5 16.74 8.53 -4.31
N ASN A 6 17.01 8.67 -5.61
CA ASN A 6 17.39 7.53 -6.46
C ASN A 6 18.69 6.88 -6.00
N ASP A 7 19.68 7.70 -5.65
CA ASP A 7 21.00 7.23 -5.22
C ASP A 7 20.90 6.43 -3.91
N ASP A 8 20.08 6.90 -2.96
CA ASP A 8 19.84 6.16 -1.73
C ASP A 8 19.16 4.81 -1.98
N CYS A 9 18.19 4.76 -2.91
CA CYS A 9 17.52 3.52 -3.29
C CYS A 9 18.50 2.50 -3.89
N LEU A 10 19.37 2.93 -4.79
CA LEU A 10 20.36 2.05 -5.42
C LEU A 10 21.41 1.61 -4.41
N ALA A 11 21.95 2.55 -3.61
CA ALA A 11 22.94 2.24 -2.58
C ALA A 11 22.40 1.30 -1.48
N LEU A 12 21.10 1.21 -1.27
CA LEU A 12 20.49 0.27 -0.32
C LEU A 12 20.82 -1.18 -0.68
N LEU A 13 20.63 -1.55 -1.95
CA LEU A 13 20.83 -2.92 -2.42
C LEU A 13 22.29 -3.35 -2.29
N GLU A 14 23.22 -2.48 -2.68
CA GLU A 14 24.66 -2.72 -2.54
C GLU A 14 25.06 -2.91 -1.07
N LYS A 15 24.56 -2.02 -0.19
CA LYS A 15 24.84 -2.11 1.25
C LYS A 15 24.23 -3.36 1.89
N ALA A 16 23.04 -3.76 1.46
CA ALA A 16 22.38 -4.96 1.97
C ALA A 16 23.15 -6.22 1.54
N GLU A 17 23.55 -6.31 0.27
CA GLU A 17 24.34 -7.44 -0.23
C GLU A 17 25.70 -7.50 0.48
N ALA A 18 26.38 -6.36 0.65
CA ALA A 18 27.66 -6.30 1.36
C ALA A 18 27.55 -6.70 2.84
N ALA A 19 26.43 -6.36 3.50
CA ALA A 19 26.24 -6.66 4.93
C ALA A 19 25.79 -8.09 5.19
N PHE A 20 24.95 -8.67 4.31
CA PHE A 20 24.25 -9.95 4.54
C PHE A 20 24.65 -11.05 3.54
N GLY A 21 25.49 -10.74 2.55
CA GLY A 21 25.95 -11.68 1.51
C GLY A 21 24.98 -11.86 0.35
N ALA A 22 23.68 -11.68 0.55
CA ALA A 22 22.66 -11.77 -0.48
C ALA A 22 21.43 -10.93 -0.14
N VAL A 23 20.62 -10.60 -1.16
CA VAL A 23 19.30 -9.99 -1.02
C VAL A 23 18.27 -10.97 -1.55
N HIS A 24 17.38 -11.45 -0.68
CA HIS A 24 16.34 -12.41 -1.03
C HIS A 24 14.94 -11.78 -1.09
N VAL A 25 14.67 -10.72 -0.32
CA VAL A 25 13.35 -10.12 -0.24
C VAL A 25 13.45 -8.60 -0.25
N ILE A 26 12.63 -7.97 -1.09
CA ILE A 26 12.39 -6.53 -1.09
C ILE A 26 10.96 -6.28 -0.67
N ILE A 27 10.77 -5.47 0.39
CA ILE A 27 9.46 -5.03 0.85
C ILE A 27 9.36 -3.52 0.66
N ASN A 28 8.59 -3.10 -0.34
CA ASN A 28 8.29 -1.70 -0.62
C ASN A 28 7.13 -1.25 0.28
N ASN A 29 7.45 -0.91 1.53
CA ASN A 29 6.49 -0.51 2.54
C ASN A 29 6.43 1.01 2.76
N ALA A 30 7.50 1.74 2.46
CA ALA A 30 7.53 3.19 2.62
C ALA A 30 6.39 3.86 1.84
N GLY A 31 5.72 4.82 2.48
CA GLY A 31 4.61 5.51 1.85
C GLY A 31 4.22 6.77 2.61
N MET A 32 3.57 7.69 1.91
CA MET A 32 3.00 8.90 2.47
C MET A 32 1.61 9.17 1.91
N HIS A 33 0.82 9.95 2.64
CA HIS A 33 -0.49 10.38 2.20
C HIS A 33 -0.74 11.83 2.65
N ALA A 34 -0.56 12.79 1.75
CA ALA A 34 -1.10 14.13 1.92
C ALA A 34 -2.63 14.07 1.72
N ARG A 35 -3.37 14.27 2.80
CA ARG A 35 -4.83 14.08 2.87
C ARG A 35 -5.57 15.34 2.47
N GLY A 36 -6.74 15.18 1.86
CA GLY A 36 -7.64 16.27 1.50
C GLY A 36 -7.98 16.31 0.01
N ASP A 37 -8.86 17.22 -0.35
CA ASP A 37 -9.22 17.45 -1.75
C ASP A 37 -8.01 18.01 -2.52
N LEU A 38 -7.83 17.57 -3.76
CA LEU A 38 -6.66 17.92 -4.59
C LEU A 38 -6.42 19.43 -4.70
N ALA A 39 -7.49 20.23 -4.68
CA ALA A 39 -7.40 21.68 -4.74
C ALA A 39 -6.79 22.32 -3.47
N THR A 40 -6.69 21.57 -2.36
CA THR A 40 -6.16 22.05 -1.07
C THR A 40 -4.77 21.50 -0.74
N ILE A 41 -4.28 20.54 -1.53
CA ILE A 41 -2.96 19.92 -1.32
C ILE A 41 -1.91 20.74 -2.07
N ALA A 42 -0.77 20.98 -1.43
CA ALA A 42 0.35 21.66 -2.10
C ALA A 42 0.85 20.83 -3.30
N PRO A 43 1.12 21.43 -4.47
CA PRO A 43 1.62 20.70 -5.65
C PRO A 43 2.88 19.86 -5.37
N MET A 44 3.74 20.31 -4.47
CA MET A 44 4.94 19.57 -4.08
C MET A 44 4.63 18.30 -3.29
N ASP A 45 3.56 18.29 -2.48
CA ASP A 45 3.12 17.09 -1.77
C ASP A 45 2.49 16.06 -2.73
N VAL A 46 1.83 16.54 -3.79
CA VAL A 46 1.34 15.67 -4.89
C VAL A 46 2.52 14.98 -5.57
N ALA A 47 3.58 15.72 -5.91
CA ALA A 47 4.80 15.17 -6.51
C ALA A 47 5.48 14.18 -5.55
N ALA A 48 5.65 14.55 -4.28
CA ALA A 48 6.25 13.69 -3.27
C ALA A 48 5.49 12.37 -3.06
N MET A 49 4.15 12.37 -3.12
CA MET A 49 3.36 11.14 -3.09
C MET A 49 3.68 10.22 -4.28
N VAL A 50 3.86 10.77 -5.48
CA VAL A 50 4.23 9.98 -6.67
C VAL A 50 5.64 9.40 -6.49
N ASP A 51 6.58 10.22 -6.02
CA ASP A 51 7.96 9.80 -5.81
C ASP A 51 8.08 8.68 -4.79
N ILE A 52 7.44 8.82 -3.65
CA ILE A 52 7.57 7.87 -2.54
C ILE A 52 6.72 6.62 -2.77
N ASN A 53 5.44 6.79 -3.19
CA ASN A 53 4.50 5.66 -3.24
C ASN A 53 4.59 4.86 -4.55
N MET A 54 5.20 5.40 -5.60
CA MET A 54 5.21 4.76 -6.91
C MET A 54 6.62 4.72 -7.52
N ARG A 55 7.29 5.86 -7.77
CA ARG A 55 8.60 5.86 -8.40
C ARG A 55 9.62 5.00 -7.63
N ALA A 56 9.74 5.20 -6.32
CA ALA A 56 10.71 4.46 -5.49
C ALA A 56 10.47 2.94 -5.50
N PRO A 57 9.25 2.43 -5.28
CA PRO A 57 8.96 0.99 -5.42
C PRO A 57 9.30 0.41 -6.79
N LEU A 58 8.99 1.13 -7.88
CA LEU A 58 9.30 0.67 -9.23
C LEU A 58 10.82 0.60 -9.46
N LEU A 59 11.55 1.65 -9.05
CA LEU A 59 13.02 1.70 -9.14
C LEU A 59 13.67 0.58 -8.33
N LEU A 60 13.27 0.42 -7.05
CA LEU A 60 13.83 -0.63 -6.18
C LEU A 60 13.50 -2.02 -6.70
N SER A 61 12.29 -2.27 -7.18
CA SER A 61 11.91 -3.56 -7.76
C SER A 61 12.76 -3.89 -8.98
N CYS A 62 12.92 -2.93 -9.91
CA CYS A 62 13.75 -3.10 -11.10
C CYS A 62 15.20 -3.38 -10.73
N ALA A 63 15.80 -2.57 -9.85
CA ALA A 63 17.18 -2.69 -9.43
C ALA A 63 17.46 -3.97 -8.62
N ALA A 64 16.45 -4.50 -7.90
CA ALA A 64 16.60 -5.71 -7.08
C ALA A 64 16.63 -7.01 -7.89
N ILE A 65 16.04 -7.07 -9.09
CA ILE A 65 15.96 -8.30 -9.89
C ILE A 65 17.33 -8.99 -10.07
N PRO A 66 18.43 -8.30 -10.45
CA PRO A 66 19.74 -8.95 -10.55
C PRO A 66 20.24 -9.55 -9.23
N TYR A 67 19.95 -8.91 -8.09
CA TYR A 67 20.34 -9.40 -6.76
C TYR A 67 19.55 -10.67 -6.40
N LEU A 68 18.23 -10.66 -6.58
CA LEU A 68 17.35 -11.79 -6.33
C LEU A 68 17.74 -13.00 -7.20
N ARG A 69 18.05 -12.76 -8.48
CA ARG A 69 18.53 -13.83 -9.38
C ARG A 69 19.85 -14.44 -8.92
N ARG A 70 20.79 -13.64 -8.41
CA ARG A 70 22.05 -14.17 -7.86
C ARG A 70 21.83 -14.98 -6.58
N ALA A 71 20.84 -14.64 -5.80
CA ALA A 71 20.43 -15.40 -4.62
C ALA A 71 19.76 -16.75 -4.96
N GLY A 72 19.32 -16.94 -6.21
CA GLY A 72 18.69 -18.17 -6.70
C GLY A 72 17.17 -18.19 -6.55
N GLU A 73 16.63 -17.49 -5.56
CA GLU A 73 15.22 -17.31 -5.29
C GLU A 73 14.97 -15.97 -4.60
N GLY A 74 13.72 -15.50 -4.60
CA GLY A 74 13.44 -14.26 -3.88
C GLY A 74 12.01 -13.77 -4.00
N ALA A 75 11.75 -12.60 -3.38
CA ALA A 75 10.44 -11.97 -3.44
C ALA A 75 10.49 -10.45 -3.52
N ILE A 76 9.51 -9.88 -4.22
CA ILE A 76 9.21 -8.44 -4.25
C ILE A 76 7.79 -8.24 -3.73
N VAL A 77 7.65 -7.61 -2.58
CA VAL A 77 6.35 -7.34 -1.96
C VAL A 77 6.08 -5.85 -1.95
N ASN A 78 4.97 -5.44 -2.58
CA ASN A 78 4.54 -4.05 -2.63
C ASN A 78 3.37 -3.81 -1.66
N VAL A 79 3.53 -2.87 -0.72
CA VAL A 79 2.44 -2.49 0.18
C VAL A 79 1.54 -1.47 -0.52
N GLY A 80 0.45 -1.97 -1.03
CA GLY A 80 -0.61 -1.24 -1.71
C GLY A 80 -1.58 -0.55 -0.75
N SER A 81 -2.86 -0.51 -1.13
CA SER A 81 -3.99 -0.02 -0.31
C SER A 81 -5.31 -0.40 -0.94
N LEU A 82 -6.39 -0.49 -0.17
CA LEU A 82 -7.75 -0.52 -0.71
C LEU A 82 -8.08 0.70 -1.57
N ALA A 83 -7.43 1.84 -1.33
CA ALA A 83 -7.55 3.04 -2.17
C ALA A 83 -7.02 2.83 -3.60
N GLY A 84 -6.10 1.89 -3.81
CA GLY A 84 -5.64 1.44 -5.13
C GLY A 84 -6.61 0.48 -5.82
N ARG A 85 -7.52 -0.14 -5.08
CA ARG A 85 -8.55 -1.03 -5.62
C ARG A 85 -9.88 -0.31 -5.89
N ALA A 86 -10.20 0.71 -5.08
CA ALA A 86 -11.38 1.55 -5.26
C ALA A 86 -11.04 2.99 -4.91
N PRO A 87 -11.15 3.93 -5.90
CA PRO A 87 -10.75 5.32 -5.69
C PRO A 87 -11.49 5.96 -4.52
N LEU A 88 -10.74 6.63 -3.66
CA LEU A 88 -11.23 7.32 -2.47
C LEU A 88 -11.25 8.84 -2.74
N GLN A 89 -12.34 9.53 -2.37
CA GLN A 89 -12.40 10.99 -2.39
C GLN A 89 -11.50 11.56 -1.29
N GLY A 90 -10.91 12.73 -1.50
CA GLY A 90 -9.91 13.28 -0.60
C GLY A 90 -8.56 12.54 -0.65
N ALA A 91 -8.36 11.66 -1.65
CA ALA A 91 -7.17 10.83 -1.80
C ALA A 91 -6.87 10.54 -3.29
N ALA A 92 -7.11 11.51 -4.18
CA ALA A 92 -7.00 11.27 -5.62
C ALA A 92 -5.60 10.80 -6.03
N THR A 93 -4.56 11.55 -5.67
CA THR A 93 -3.16 11.19 -5.97
C THR A 93 -2.75 9.90 -5.27
N TYR A 94 -3.09 9.75 -3.98
CA TYR A 94 -2.80 8.52 -3.24
C TYR A 94 -3.43 7.29 -3.90
N SER A 95 -4.71 7.39 -4.28
CA SER A 95 -5.40 6.30 -5.01
C SER A 95 -4.73 5.98 -6.34
N ALA A 96 -4.31 7.00 -7.09
CA ALA A 96 -3.60 6.81 -8.36
C ALA A 96 -2.25 6.09 -8.16
N THR A 97 -1.44 6.51 -7.18
CA THR A 97 -0.15 5.86 -6.90
C THR A 97 -0.31 4.41 -6.46
N LYS A 98 -1.27 4.11 -5.58
CA LYS A 98 -1.52 2.74 -5.10
C LYS A 98 -2.20 1.85 -6.15
N ALA A 99 -3.00 2.41 -7.06
CA ALA A 99 -3.55 1.68 -8.21
C ALA A 99 -2.45 1.34 -9.22
N GLY A 100 -1.56 2.29 -9.53
CA GLY A 100 -0.41 2.07 -10.40
C GLY A 100 0.55 1.02 -9.83
N LEU A 101 0.87 1.09 -8.54
CA LEU A 101 1.71 0.11 -7.87
C LEU A 101 1.10 -1.30 -7.88
N ARG A 102 -0.23 -1.39 -7.70
CA ARG A 102 -0.97 -2.65 -7.80
C ARG A 102 -0.87 -3.24 -9.21
N ALA A 103 -1.14 -2.44 -10.25
CA ALA A 103 -1.05 -2.89 -11.64
C ALA A 103 0.37 -3.33 -11.99
N PHE A 104 1.39 -2.58 -11.56
CA PHE A 104 2.80 -2.93 -11.71
C PHE A 104 3.12 -4.28 -11.06
N SER A 105 2.63 -4.55 -9.85
CA SER A 105 2.87 -5.82 -9.15
C SER A 105 2.35 -7.01 -9.93
N TYR A 106 1.15 -6.93 -10.52
CA TYR A 106 0.60 -8.00 -11.33
C TYR A 106 1.39 -8.23 -12.62
N ALA A 107 1.72 -7.15 -13.34
CA ALA A 107 2.48 -7.27 -14.58
C ALA A 107 3.87 -7.86 -14.32
N LEU A 108 4.56 -7.41 -13.26
CA LEU A 108 5.88 -7.91 -12.92
C LEU A 108 5.83 -9.37 -12.42
N ALA A 109 4.76 -9.78 -11.74
CA ALA A 109 4.55 -11.18 -11.36
C ALA A 109 4.46 -12.09 -12.60
N ASP A 110 3.75 -11.64 -13.64
CA ASP A 110 3.67 -12.36 -14.91
C ASP A 110 5.02 -12.42 -15.63
N GLU A 111 5.80 -11.33 -15.62
CA GLU A 111 7.14 -11.29 -16.23
C GLU A 111 8.15 -12.21 -15.53
N LEU A 112 8.04 -12.38 -14.22
CA LEU A 112 8.99 -13.13 -13.40
C LEU A 112 8.52 -14.53 -12.99
N ARG A 113 7.34 -15.01 -13.47
CA ARG A 113 6.71 -16.26 -13.03
C ARG A 113 7.61 -17.51 -13.09
N ASP A 114 8.52 -17.57 -14.09
CA ASP A 114 9.42 -18.70 -14.30
C ASP A 114 10.84 -18.45 -13.78
N SER A 115 11.05 -17.41 -12.96
CA SER A 115 12.37 -16.95 -12.52
C SER A 115 12.78 -17.36 -11.11
N GLY A 116 11.89 -18.01 -10.35
CA GLY A 116 12.07 -18.27 -8.91
C GLY A 116 11.88 -17.02 -8.04
N ILE A 117 11.40 -15.90 -8.61
CA ILE A 117 11.14 -14.66 -7.88
C ILE A 117 9.63 -14.45 -7.77
N SER A 118 9.10 -14.50 -6.56
CA SER A 118 7.70 -14.18 -6.26
C SER A 118 7.49 -12.67 -6.27
N VAL A 119 6.39 -12.21 -6.89
CA VAL A 119 6.01 -10.79 -6.87
C VAL A 119 4.55 -10.66 -6.52
N GLY A 120 4.24 -9.74 -5.61
CA GLY A 120 2.85 -9.47 -5.30
C GLY A 120 2.64 -8.24 -4.44
N SER A 121 1.40 -8.05 -4.00
CA SER A 121 1.02 -6.89 -3.22
C SER A 121 0.16 -7.22 -2.01
N VAL A 122 0.26 -6.40 -0.97
CA VAL A 122 -0.69 -6.39 0.14
C VAL A 122 -1.50 -5.11 0.05
N SER A 123 -2.83 -5.23 -0.01
CA SER A 123 -3.76 -4.10 -0.16
C SER A 123 -4.58 -3.90 1.13
N PRO A 124 -4.02 -3.26 2.17
CA PRO A 124 -4.73 -3.02 3.42
C PRO A 124 -5.74 -1.88 3.31
N GLY A 125 -6.79 -1.97 4.13
CA GLY A 125 -7.63 -0.85 4.51
C GLY A 125 -6.97 0.01 5.59
N PRO A 126 -7.75 0.64 6.49
CA PRO A 126 -7.17 1.37 7.62
C PRO A 126 -6.44 0.39 8.55
N ILE A 127 -5.25 0.80 9.00
CA ILE A 127 -4.41 0.03 9.92
C ILE A 127 -4.32 0.80 11.23
N ASP A 128 -4.42 0.09 12.36
CA ASP A 128 -4.29 0.66 13.71
C ASP A 128 -2.80 0.97 14.00
N THR A 129 -2.32 2.05 13.43
CA THR A 129 -0.93 2.55 13.54
C THR A 129 -0.92 4.07 13.51
N GLY A 130 0.20 4.69 13.87
CA GLY A 130 0.39 6.15 13.80
C GLY A 130 0.05 6.74 12.43
N PHE A 131 0.25 6.01 11.32
CA PHE A 131 -0.12 6.48 9.97
C PHE A 131 -1.60 6.89 9.82
N ILE A 132 -2.50 6.29 10.60
CA ILE A 132 -3.92 6.63 10.65
C ILE A 132 -4.26 7.37 11.94
N MET A 133 -3.75 6.89 13.09
CA MET A 133 -4.19 7.35 14.40
C MET A 133 -3.64 8.72 14.78
N ASP A 134 -2.42 9.06 14.37
CA ASP A 134 -1.80 10.37 14.65
C ASP A 134 -2.50 11.50 13.88
N GLU A 135 -3.13 11.17 12.75
CA GLU A 135 -3.86 12.11 11.90
C GLU A 135 -5.36 11.78 11.81
N ILE A 136 -5.92 11.12 12.82
CA ILE A 136 -7.30 10.58 12.77
C ILE A 136 -8.31 11.64 12.35
N ASP A 137 -8.13 12.91 12.75
CA ASP A 137 -9.04 14.00 12.43
C ASP A 137 -9.02 14.38 10.95
N ALA A 138 -7.88 14.26 10.29
CA ALA A 138 -7.71 14.53 8.86
C ALA A 138 -8.12 13.32 7.98
N VAL A 139 -8.29 12.14 8.56
CA VAL A 139 -8.71 10.95 7.82
C VAL A 139 -10.20 11.01 7.50
N GLU A 140 -10.55 10.82 6.24
CA GLU A 140 -11.95 10.79 5.77
C GLU A 140 -12.78 9.72 6.52
N ASP A 141 -13.98 10.07 6.95
CA ASP A 141 -14.86 9.19 7.73
C ASP A 141 -15.13 7.85 7.04
N ILE A 142 -15.28 7.85 5.71
CA ILE A 142 -15.54 6.63 4.94
C ILE A 142 -14.44 5.56 5.13
N VAL A 143 -13.22 5.94 5.47
CA VAL A 143 -12.11 5.01 5.74
C VAL A 143 -12.48 4.08 6.90
N PHE A 144 -13.17 4.61 7.92
CA PHE A 144 -13.63 3.87 9.09
C PHE A 144 -14.94 3.11 8.86
N SER A 145 -15.51 3.13 7.64
CA SER A 145 -16.69 2.30 7.31
C SER A 145 -16.35 0.80 7.29
N GLN A 146 -15.06 0.48 7.26
CA GLN A 146 -14.51 -0.87 7.34
C GLN A 146 -13.77 -1.08 8.67
N PRO A 147 -13.66 -2.32 9.15
CA PRO A 147 -12.84 -2.59 10.33
C PRO A 147 -11.37 -2.29 10.04
N MET A 148 -10.67 -1.80 11.05
CA MET A 148 -9.22 -1.62 10.99
C MET A 148 -8.51 -2.97 11.06
N SER A 149 -7.43 -3.11 10.31
CA SER A 149 -6.50 -4.23 10.44
C SER A 149 -5.40 -3.88 11.43
N THR A 150 -4.77 -4.90 12.00
CA THR A 150 -3.57 -4.71 12.83
C THR A 150 -2.31 -4.72 11.97
N ALA A 151 -1.22 -4.13 12.49
CA ALA A 151 0.10 -4.23 11.86
C ALA A 151 0.54 -5.69 11.69
N GLN A 152 0.21 -6.55 12.67
CA GLN A 152 0.49 -7.99 12.62
C GLN A 152 -0.20 -8.67 11.43
N GLN A 153 -1.48 -8.40 11.19
CA GLN A 153 -2.21 -8.96 10.04
C GLN A 153 -1.59 -8.53 8.71
N VAL A 154 -1.12 -7.28 8.63
CA VAL A 154 -0.42 -6.80 7.41
C VAL A 154 0.92 -7.51 7.24
N ALA A 155 1.68 -7.71 8.31
CA ALA A 155 2.94 -8.44 8.27
C ALA A 155 2.75 -9.91 7.84
N GLU A 156 1.72 -10.58 8.35
CA GLU A 156 1.34 -11.94 7.91
C GLU A 156 0.99 -11.97 6.43
N GLY A 157 0.25 -10.96 5.93
CA GLY A 157 -0.03 -10.82 4.51
C GLY A 157 1.22 -10.60 3.66
N ILE A 158 2.19 -9.84 4.16
CA ILE A 158 3.49 -9.64 3.49
C ILE A 158 4.26 -10.96 3.40
N LEU A 159 4.26 -11.76 4.47
CA LEU A 159 4.90 -13.08 4.48
C LEU A 159 4.23 -14.04 3.48
N ALA A 160 2.91 -14.12 3.44
CA ALA A 160 2.19 -14.96 2.49
C ALA A 160 2.53 -14.62 1.04
N VAL A 161 2.63 -13.32 0.70
CA VAL A 161 3.06 -12.86 -0.62
C VAL A 161 4.54 -13.20 -0.87
N ALA A 162 5.41 -13.01 0.11
CA ALA A 162 6.85 -13.30 -0.01
C ALA A 162 7.12 -14.79 -0.20
N CYS A 163 6.32 -15.67 0.40
CA CYS A 163 6.41 -17.12 0.21
C CYS A 163 5.81 -17.60 -1.14
N GLY A 164 5.17 -16.72 -1.89
CA GLY A 164 4.57 -17.06 -3.19
C GLY A 164 3.19 -17.70 -3.10
N ASP A 165 2.57 -17.73 -1.91
CA ASP A 165 1.24 -18.32 -1.70
C ASP A 165 0.13 -17.51 -2.36
N GLU A 166 0.32 -16.17 -2.44
CA GLU A 166 -0.68 -15.23 -2.93
C GLU A 166 -0.05 -14.09 -3.76
N ILE A 167 -0.67 -13.75 -4.89
CA ILE A 167 -0.26 -12.55 -5.68
C ILE A 167 -0.78 -11.27 -5.03
N GLU A 168 -1.97 -11.30 -4.41
CA GLU A 168 -2.52 -10.16 -3.68
C GLU A 168 -3.26 -10.58 -2.42
N VAL A 169 -2.79 -10.10 -1.27
CA VAL A 169 -3.51 -10.19 0.01
C VAL A 169 -4.29 -8.90 0.26
N VAL A 170 -5.60 -9.02 0.47
CA VAL A 170 -6.51 -7.87 0.73
C VAL A 170 -6.98 -7.92 2.18
N LEU A 171 -6.80 -6.82 2.91
CA LEU A 171 -7.19 -6.73 4.31
C LEU A 171 -8.14 -5.54 4.57
N PRO A 172 -9.28 -5.78 5.25
CA PRO A 172 -9.84 -7.09 5.59
C PRO A 172 -10.30 -7.86 4.36
N ALA A 173 -10.27 -9.19 4.38
CA ALA A 173 -10.55 -10.05 3.22
C ALA A 173 -11.93 -9.78 2.58
N ALA A 174 -12.96 -9.44 3.37
CA ALA A 174 -14.28 -9.08 2.87
C ALA A 174 -14.26 -7.87 1.92
N SER A 175 -13.27 -6.99 2.04
CA SER A 175 -13.12 -5.79 1.20
C SER A 175 -12.67 -6.12 -0.23
N ALA A 176 -12.12 -7.31 -0.48
CA ALA A 176 -11.70 -7.72 -1.82
C ALA A 176 -12.85 -7.67 -2.83
N LYS A 177 -13.99 -8.26 -2.48
CA LYS A 177 -15.21 -8.25 -3.33
C LYS A 177 -15.85 -6.87 -3.40
N LEU A 178 -15.95 -6.18 -2.25
CA LEU A 178 -16.57 -4.85 -2.17
C LEU A 178 -15.84 -3.81 -3.01
N THR A 179 -14.51 -3.81 -2.99
CA THR A 179 -13.70 -2.89 -3.80
C THR A 179 -13.82 -3.17 -5.29
N HIS A 180 -13.87 -4.44 -5.72
CA HIS A 180 -14.15 -4.81 -7.11
C HIS A 180 -15.50 -4.29 -7.59
N ILE A 181 -16.58 -4.56 -6.84
CA ILE A 181 -17.92 -4.08 -7.16
C ILE A 181 -17.94 -2.54 -7.19
N SER A 182 -17.31 -1.90 -6.22
CA SER A 182 -17.20 -0.44 -6.14
C SER A 182 -16.49 0.18 -7.34
N TYR A 183 -15.48 -0.49 -7.88
CA TYR A 183 -14.75 -0.04 -9.07
C TYR A 183 -15.59 -0.22 -10.35
N LEU A 184 -16.20 -1.38 -10.54
CA LEU A 184 -16.99 -1.71 -11.74
C LEU A 184 -18.31 -0.93 -11.80
N PHE A 185 -18.90 -0.57 -10.66
CA PHE A 185 -20.19 0.11 -10.59
C PHE A 185 -20.09 1.49 -9.91
N PRO A 186 -19.49 2.52 -10.56
CA PRO A 186 -19.27 3.83 -9.95
C PRO A 186 -20.55 4.57 -9.56
N LYS A 187 -21.67 4.33 -10.27
CA LYS A 187 -22.98 4.92 -9.93
C LYS A 187 -23.51 4.34 -8.60
N LEU A 188 -23.37 3.02 -8.39
CA LEU A 188 -23.74 2.35 -7.15
C LEU A 188 -22.87 2.85 -5.99
N ARG A 189 -21.56 2.95 -6.19
CA ARG A 189 -20.61 3.50 -5.22
C ARG A 189 -21.03 4.89 -4.76
N ARG A 190 -21.36 5.80 -5.69
CA ARG A 190 -21.80 7.16 -5.36
C ARG A 190 -23.10 7.16 -4.56
N ARG A 191 -24.04 6.27 -4.88
CA ARG A 191 -25.33 6.16 -4.16
C ARG A 191 -25.17 5.63 -2.73
N LEU A 192 -24.25 4.69 -2.51
CA LEU A 192 -24.00 4.10 -1.18
C LEU A 192 -23.11 4.97 -0.28
N ARG A 193 -22.38 5.91 -0.86
CA ARG A 193 -21.40 6.74 -0.19
C ARG A 193 -21.93 7.47 1.06
N PRO A 194 -23.08 8.17 1.06
CA PRO A 194 -23.57 8.87 2.26
C PRO A 194 -23.73 7.93 3.44
N LYS A 195 -24.22 6.71 3.19
CA LYS A 195 -24.41 5.68 4.22
C LYS A 195 -23.08 5.18 4.79
N LEU A 196 -22.07 5.01 3.92
CA LEU A 196 -20.73 4.61 4.34
C LEU A 196 -20.03 5.71 5.15
N TYR A 197 -20.23 6.98 4.80
CA TYR A 197 -19.72 8.12 5.58
C TYR A 197 -20.34 8.17 6.98
N GLU A 198 -21.66 8.00 7.08
CA GLU A 198 -22.34 7.97 8.37
C GLU A 198 -21.85 6.82 9.27
N GLN A 199 -21.71 5.62 8.69
CA GLN A 199 -21.15 4.47 9.41
C GLN A 199 -19.72 4.71 9.85
N GLY A 200 -18.89 5.26 8.95
CA GLY A 200 -17.50 5.57 9.23
C GLY A 200 -17.34 6.60 10.34
N ARG A 201 -18.15 7.67 10.34
CA ARG A 201 -18.14 8.68 11.40
C ARG A 201 -18.42 8.08 12.78
N LYS A 202 -19.44 7.21 12.88
CA LYS A 202 -19.76 6.52 14.15
C LYS A 202 -18.60 5.63 14.63
N ASN A 203 -17.90 4.97 13.71
CA ASN A 203 -16.76 4.13 14.05
C ASN A 203 -15.53 4.96 14.40
N LYS A 204 -15.25 6.03 13.67
CA LYS A 204 -14.15 6.97 13.94
C LYS A 204 -14.20 7.52 15.37
N GLU A 205 -15.39 7.91 15.84
CA GLU A 205 -15.61 8.37 17.21
C GLU A 205 -15.23 7.29 18.25
N LYS A 206 -15.53 6.01 17.97
CA LYS A 206 -15.13 4.91 18.86
C LYS A 206 -13.61 4.76 18.94
N TYR A 207 -12.89 4.90 17.81
CA TYR A 207 -11.43 4.83 17.78
C TYR A 207 -10.79 6.03 18.48
N ARG A 208 -11.35 7.23 18.30
CA ARG A 208 -10.90 8.46 18.97
C ARG A 208 -10.98 8.37 20.50
N ASN A 209 -12.04 7.73 21.00
CA ASN A 209 -12.32 7.61 22.44
C ASN A 209 -11.71 6.35 23.07
N ARG A 210 -10.89 5.58 22.34
CA ARG A 210 -10.18 4.46 22.95
C ARG A 210 -9.18 4.94 24.01
N PRO A 211 -9.15 4.30 25.18
CA PRO A 211 -8.03 4.52 26.10
C PRO A 211 -6.73 4.14 25.38
N THR A 212 -5.77 5.04 25.39
CA THR A 212 -4.41 4.81 24.88
C THR A 212 -3.79 3.69 25.70
N THR A 213 -3.81 2.48 25.18
CA THR A 213 -2.95 1.40 25.69
C THR A 213 -1.52 1.76 25.32
N LYS A 214 -0.78 2.24 26.32
CA LYS A 214 0.68 2.44 26.25
C LYS A 214 1.37 1.10 26.17
#